data_aef9231c0a02e552a5ac38ff27642677
#
_entry.id   aef9231c0a02e552a5ac38ff27642677
#
_cell.length_a   1.000
_cell.length_b   1.000
_cell.length_c   1.000
_cell.angle_alpha   90.00
_cell.angle_beta   90.00
_cell.angle_gamma   90.00
#
_symmetry.space_group_name_H-M   'P 1'
#
loop_
_entity.id
_entity.type
_entity.pdbx_description
1 polymer ?
#
loop_
_entity_poly.entity_id
_entity_poly.type
_entity_poly.pdbx_seq_one_letter_code
_entity_poly.pdbx_strand_id
1 'polypeptide(L)'
;MRQIGWQQVFNVGELGPDMWSRSDMAQHSRGCVLGWNMIGRVAGPIGRRNGTWLCGLPKASDQPCRLIAFRRSASDAVVLELGHFYMRVWTVNGAPVLKDGAPYEVVTPTGQPQLAGLRWKQVG
;
A
#
# COMPACT_ATOMS: atom_id res chain seq x y z
N MET A 1 4.33 -42.34 10.39
CA MET A 1 3.53 -42.38 9.15
C MET A 1 3.29 -40.93 8.70
N ARG A 2 3.75 -40.52 7.52
CA ARG A 2 3.57 -39.13 7.03
C ARG A 2 2.18 -39.05 6.42
N GLN A 3 1.30 -38.29 7.04
CA GLN A 3 -0.03 -38.01 6.49
C GLN A 3 0.07 -36.98 5.38
N ILE A 4 -0.31 -37.31 4.17
CA ILE A 4 -0.36 -36.41 3.03
C ILE A 4 -1.77 -35.83 3.00
N GLY A 5 -1.91 -34.58 3.40
CA GLY A 5 -3.17 -33.84 3.28
C GLY A 5 -3.22 -33.09 1.95
N TRP A 6 -4.37 -33.06 1.30
CA TRP A 6 -4.64 -32.25 0.12
C TRP A 6 -5.26 -30.93 0.54
N GLN A 7 -4.60 -29.81 0.20
CA GLN A 7 -5.16 -28.49 0.40
C GLN A 7 -5.73 -27.98 -0.93
N GLN A 8 -7.04 -27.78 -0.95
CA GLN A 8 -7.78 -27.43 -2.17
C GLN A 8 -8.01 -25.93 -2.32
N VAL A 9 -8.00 -25.19 -1.22
CA VAL A 9 -8.36 -23.78 -1.17
C VAL A 9 -7.44 -23.00 -0.24
N PHE A 10 -7.24 -21.71 -0.52
CA PHE A 10 -6.44 -20.77 0.27
C PHE A 10 -7.22 -19.47 0.60
N ASN A 11 -8.54 -19.59 0.67
CA ASN A 11 -9.41 -18.43 0.80
C ASN A 11 -9.36 -17.73 2.18
N VAL A 12 -8.71 -18.34 3.16
CA VAL A 12 -8.44 -17.72 4.46
C VAL A 12 -7.20 -16.83 4.41
N GLY A 13 -6.27 -17.11 3.47
CA GLY A 13 -5.02 -16.35 3.35
C GLY A 13 -3.95 -16.84 4.33
N GLU A 14 -3.12 -15.92 4.83
CA GLU A 14 -2.03 -16.23 5.75
C GLU A 14 -2.57 -16.36 7.19
N LEU A 15 -2.17 -17.44 7.85
CA LEU A 15 -2.54 -17.74 9.23
C LEU A 15 -1.53 -17.11 10.19
N GLY A 16 -2.03 -16.46 11.24
CA GLY A 16 -1.19 -15.99 12.33
C GLY A 16 -0.50 -17.13 13.09
N PRO A 17 0.61 -16.86 13.80
CA PRO A 17 1.37 -17.87 14.53
C PRO A 17 0.52 -18.70 15.52
N ASP A 18 -0.47 -18.09 16.14
CA ASP A 18 -1.38 -18.73 17.10
C ASP A 18 -2.25 -19.83 16.45
N MET A 19 -2.40 -19.76 15.13
CA MET A 19 -3.21 -20.70 14.37
C MET A 19 -2.42 -21.86 13.77
N TRP A 20 -1.09 -21.82 13.78
CA TRP A 20 -0.25 -22.82 13.10
C TRP A 20 -0.40 -24.23 13.66
N SER A 21 -0.64 -24.38 14.95
CA SER A 21 -0.85 -25.67 15.63
C SER A 21 -2.32 -26.07 15.75
N ARG A 22 -3.25 -25.21 15.35
CA ARG A 22 -4.69 -25.38 15.54
C ARG A 22 -5.32 -26.14 14.37
N SER A 23 -4.89 -27.38 14.16
CA SER A 23 -5.45 -28.28 13.13
C SER A 23 -6.91 -28.66 13.35
N ASP A 24 -7.44 -28.41 14.56
CA ASP A 24 -8.83 -28.57 14.95
C ASP A 24 -9.77 -27.52 14.30
N MET A 25 -9.22 -26.41 13.83
CA MET A 25 -10.01 -25.35 13.23
C MET A 25 -10.12 -25.51 11.71
N ALA A 26 -11.33 -25.34 11.16
CA ALA A 26 -11.60 -25.44 9.73
C ALA A 26 -10.77 -24.45 8.89
N GLN A 27 -10.41 -23.31 9.45
CA GLN A 27 -9.58 -22.29 8.80
C GLN A 27 -8.15 -22.81 8.55
N HIS A 28 -7.63 -23.69 9.40
CA HIS A 28 -6.26 -24.22 9.29
C HIS A 28 -6.03 -24.93 7.95
N SER A 29 -6.98 -25.73 7.49
CA SER A 29 -6.89 -26.46 6.20
C SER A 29 -7.11 -25.56 4.97
N ARG A 30 -7.49 -24.29 5.17
CA ARG A 30 -7.85 -23.33 4.12
C ARG A 30 -6.93 -22.09 4.08
N GLY A 31 -5.91 -22.10 4.92
CA GLY A 31 -4.91 -21.04 5.01
C GLY A 31 -3.50 -21.52 4.67
N CYS A 32 -2.54 -20.61 4.66
CA CYS A 32 -1.11 -20.91 4.51
C CYS A 32 -0.31 -20.26 5.63
N VAL A 33 0.86 -20.79 5.92
CA VAL A 33 1.77 -20.24 6.94
C VAL A 33 2.45 -18.95 6.42
N LEU A 34 2.69 -18.89 5.11
CA LEU A 34 3.37 -17.77 4.48
C LEU A 34 2.88 -17.59 3.05
N GLY A 35 2.43 -16.39 2.71
CA GLY A 35 1.85 -16.05 1.42
C GLY A 35 2.53 -14.86 0.73
N TRP A 36 3.84 -14.89 0.55
CA TRP A 36 4.57 -13.79 -0.07
C TRP A 36 4.16 -13.54 -1.52
N ASN A 37 3.81 -12.29 -1.84
CA ASN A 37 3.37 -11.85 -3.16
C ASN A 37 2.18 -12.63 -3.73
N MET A 38 1.35 -13.17 -2.85
CA MET A 38 0.18 -13.94 -3.21
C MET A 38 -1.08 -13.34 -2.60
N ILE A 39 -2.21 -13.53 -3.27
CA ILE A 39 -3.53 -13.13 -2.81
C ILE A 39 -4.45 -14.33 -2.87
N GLY A 40 -4.99 -14.74 -1.70
CA GLY A 40 -6.06 -15.73 -1.62
C GLY A 40 -7.36 -15.13 -2.16
N ARG A 41 -8.03 -15.82 -3.07
CA ARG A 41 -9.32 -15.42 -3.62
C ARG A 41 -10.45 -16.11 -2.89
N VAL A 42 -11.58 -15.44 -2.75
CA VAL A 42 -12.79 -15.98 -2.10
C VAL A 42 -13.24 -17.30 -2.73
N ALA A 43 -13.08 -17.43 -4.06
CA ALA A 43 -13.41 -18.65 -4.80
C ALA A 43 -12.44 -19.84 -4.56
N GLY A 44 -11.38 -19.65 -3.75
CA GLY A 44 -10.48 -20.73 -3.33
C GLY A 44 -9.06 -20.68 -3.88
N PRO A 45 -8.80 -20.32 -5.15
CA PRO A 45 -7.44 -20.33 -5.67
C PRO A 45 -6.59 -19.21 -5.07
N ILE A 46 -5.28 -19.44 -5.01
CA ILE A 46 -4.27 -18.43 -4.71
C ILE A 46 -3.68 -17.91 -6.02
N GLY A 47 -3.54 -16.63 -6.15
CA GLY A 47 -2.97 -15.98 -7.32
C GLY A 47 -1.80 -15.07 -6.95
N ARG A 48 -0.99 -14.71 -7.93
CA ARG A 48 0.03 -13.67 -7.74
C ARG A 48 -0.67 -12.32 -7.51
N ARG A 49 -0.10 -11.50 -6.63
CA ARG A 49 -0.53 -10.10 -6.54
C ARG A 49 -0.26 -9.37 -7.86
N ASN A 50 -1.04 -8.38 -8.13
CA ASN A 50 -0.79 -7.49 -9.28
C ASN A 50 0.57 -6.80 -9.12
N GLY A 51 1.23 -6.54 -10.24
CA GLY A 51 2.45 -5.76 -10.28
C GLY A 51 2.21 -4.32 -9.80
N THR A 52 3.31 -3.64 -9.51
CA THR A 52 3.31 -2.21 -9.21
C THR A 52 3.80 -1.44 -10.43
N TRP A 53 3.22 -0.28 -10.65
CA TRP A 53 3.64 0.63 -11.70
C TRP A 53 4.44 1.77 -11.07
N LEU A 54 5.62 2.07 -11.61
CA LEU A 54 6.37 3.25 -11.24
C LEU A 54 5.73 4.47 -11.91
N CYS A 55 5.09 5.32 -11.14
CA CYS A 55 4.41 6.51 -11.64
C CYS A 55 5.38 7.67 -11.90
N GLY A 56 6.40 7.83 -11.06
CA GLY A 56 7.40 8.87 -11.19
C GLY A 56 8.39 8.86 -10.02
N LEU A 57 9.38 9.73 -10.13
CA LEU A 57 10.38 9.92 -9.07
C LEU A 57 10.04 11.16 -8.24
N PRO A 58 10.30 11.13 -6.93
CA PRO A 58 10.19 12.31 -6.09
C PRO A 58 11.18 13.39 -6.53
N LYS A 59 10.96 14.64 -6.12
CA LYS A 59 11.86 15.76 -6.42
C LYS A 59 13.31 15.50 -5.98
N ALA A 60 13.46 14.93 -4.79
CA ALA A 60 14.74 14.55 -4.22
C ALA A 60 14.71 13.03 -3.95
N SER A 61 15.25 12.24 -4.88
CA SER A 61 15.25 10.77 -4.79
C SER A 61 16.25 10.22 -3.77
N ASP A 62 17.18 11.05 -3.30
CA ASP A 62 18.16 10.76 -2.25
C ASP A 62 17.62 10.99 -0.84
N GLN A 63 16.43 11.60 -0.71
CA GLN A 63 15.82 11.94 0.57
C GLN A 63 14.44 11.29 0.72
N PRO A 64 14.09 10.84 1.93
CA PRO A 64 12.77 10.30 2.17
C PRO A 64 11.69 11.37 1.99
N CYS A 65 10.64 11.04 1.27
CA CYS A 65 9.43 11.83 1.17
C CYS A 65 8.25 11.09 1.80
N ARG A 66 7.19 11.80 2.12
CA ARG A 66 5.95 11.23 2.64
C ARG A 66 4.82 11.42 1.66
N LEU A 67 4.11 10.35 1.37
CA LEU A 67 2.91 10.37 0.52
C LEU A 67 1.66 10.36 1.39
N ILE A 68 0.75 11.28 1.10
CA ILE A 68 -0.54 11.38 1.78
C ILE A 68 -1.64 11.35 0.73
N ALA A 69 -2.57 10.41 0.87
CA ALA A 69 -3.76 10.39 0.04
C ALA A 69 -4.72 11.50 0.50
N PHE A 70 -5.14 12.34 -0.43
CA PHE A 70 -6.16 13.35 -0.22
C PHE A 70 -7.35 13.09 -1.15
N ARG A 71 -8.50 12.88 -0.58
CA ARG A 71 -9.73 12.55 -1.31
C ARG A 71 -10.75 13.65 -1.15
N ARG A 72 -11.03 14.34 -2.23
CA ARG A 72 -12.05 15.39 -2.29
C ARG A 72 -13.47 14.82 -2.49
N SER A 73 -13.59 13.81 -3.36
CA SER A 73 -14.84 13.12 -3.64
C SER A 73 -14.60 11.66 -3.98
N ALA A 74 -15.65 10.91 -4.30
CA ALA A 74 -15.52 9.50 -4.71
C ALA A 74 -14.70 9.34 -6.01
N SER A 75 -14.77 10.33 -6.91
CA SER A 75 -14.10 10.32 -8.21
C SER A 75 -12.89 11.27 -8.28
N ASP A 76 -12.68 12.10 -7.28
CA ASP A 76 -11.62 13.10 -7.27
C ASP A 76 -10.72 12.89 -6.05
N ALA A 77 -9.57 12.33 -6.30
CA ALA A 77 -8.54 12.08 -5.32
C ALA A 77 -7.17 12.46 -5.89
N VAL A 78 -6.27 12.87 -5.01
CA VAL A 78 -4.89 13.19 -5.33
C VAL A 78 -3.97 12.60 -4.28
N VAL A 79 -2.69 12.51 -4.61
CA VAL A 79 -1.64 12.14 -3.65
C VAL A 79 -0.76 13.36 -3.45
N LEU A 80 -0.57 13.73 -2.20
CA LEU A 80 0.35 14.79 -1.80
C LEU A 80 1.71 14.17 -1.49
N GLU A 81 2.74 14.61 -2.19
CA GLU A 81 4.14 14.30 -1.89
C GLU A 81 4.69 15.42 -1.03
N LEU A 82 5.06 15.10 0.20
CA LEU A 82 5.70 16.02 1.14
C LEU A 82 7.17 15.66 1.25
N GLY A 83 8.03 16.60 0.89
CA GLY A 83 9.47 16.48 1.02
C GLY A 83 10.05 17.60 1.90
N HIS A 84 11.36 17.78 1.83
CA HIS A 84 12.07 18.80 2.60
C HIS A 84 11.70 20.20 2.12
N PHE A 85 10.85 20.90 2.87
CA PHE A 85 10.30 22.23 2.58
C PHE A 85 9.49 22.35 1.29
N TYR A 86 8.96 21.24 0.75
CA TYR A 86 8.08 21.30 -0.42
C TYR A 86 6.91 20.31 -0.32
N MET A 87 5.87 20.62 -1.08
CA MET A 87 4.73 19.73 -1.35
C MET A 87 4.44 19.73 -2.85
N ARG A 88 4.30 18.55 -3.44
CA ARG A 88 3.83 18.33 -4.80
C ARG A 88 2.52 17.57 -4.82
N VAL A 89 1.78 17.74 -5.88
CA VAL A 89 0.48 17.08 -6.05
C VAL A 89 0.55 16.12 -7.24
N TRP A 90 0.09 14.91 -7.00
CA TRP A 90 0.01 13.85 -7.99
C TRP A 90 -1.43 13.44 -8.22
N THR A 91 -1.80 13.21 -9.48
CA THR A 91 -3.10 12.66 -9.83
C THR A 91 -3.17 11.17 -9.46
N VAL A 92 -4.37 10.60 -9.40
CA VAL A 92 -4.58 9.14 -9.21
C VAL A 92 -3.94 8.29 -10.32
N ASN A 93 -3.74 8.86 -11.50
CA ASN A 93 -3.09 8.19 -12.62
C ASN A 93 -1.56 8.20 -12.51
N GLY A 94 -1.01 8.78 -11.45
CA GLY A 94 0.41 8.84 -11.21
C GLY A 94 1.17 9.92 -12.00
N ALA A 95 0.46 10.87 -12.62
CA ALA A 95 1.08 12.03 -13.24
C ALA A 95 1.16 13.20 -12.26
N PRO A 96 2.25 13.98 -12.22
CA PRO A 96 2.30 15.18 -11.43
C PRO A 96 1.33 16.23 -12.00
N VAL A 97 0.68 16.98 -11.12
CA VAL A 97 -0.09 18.16 -11.53
C VAL A 97 0.88 19.23 -12.02
N LEU A 98 0.64 19.76 -13.21
CA LEU A 98 1.49 20.78 -13.81
C LEU A 98 0.87 22.18 -13.68
N LYS A 99 1.71 23.17 -13.46
CA LYS A 99 1.38 24.57 -13.57
C LYS A 99 2.45 25.22 -14.44
N ASP A 100 2.03 25.88 -15.51
CA ASP A 100 2.94 26.54 -16.48
C ASP A 100 4.00 25.60 -17.06
N GLY A 101 3.66 24.33 -17.26
CA GLY A 101 4.54 23.30 -17.83
C GLY A 101 5.51 22.66 -16.83
N ALA A 102 5.53 23.10 -15.56
CA ALA A 102 6.34 22.53 -14.49
C ALA A 102 5.47 21.84 -13.42
N PRO A 103 6.00 20.87 -12.66
CA PRO A 103 5.28 20.27 -11.55
C PRO A 103 4.85 21.33 -10.53
N TYR A 104 3.54 21.35 -10.22
CA TYR A 104 2.99 22.27 -9.22
C TYR A 104 3.60 21.98 -7.86
N GLU A 105 4.25 22.97 -7.30
CA GLU A 105 4.97 22.88 -6.04
C GLU A 105 4.58 24.01 -5.10
N VAL A 106 4.39 23.67 -3.83
CA VAL A 106 4.11 24.62 -2.75
C VAL A 106 5.23 24.51 -1.72
N VAL A 107 5.78 25.62 -1.30
CA VAL A 107 6.76 25.65 -0.20
C VAL A 107 6.04 25.35 1.11
N THR A 108 6.59 24.44 1.90
CA THR A 108 6.05 24.06 3.22
C THR A 108 7.05 24.39 4.32
N PRO A 109 6.59 24.69 5.54
CA PRO A 109 7.49 24.95 6.66
C PRO A 109 8.11 23.67 7.27
N THR A 110 7.79 22.49 6.70
CA THR A 110 8.13 21.18 7.29
C THR A 110 9.42 20.65 6.68
N GLY A 111 10.45 20.49 7.52
CA GLY A 111 11.72 19.86 7.13
C GLY A 111 11.74 18.36 7.41
N GLN A 112 12.83 17.68 7.00
CA GLN A 112 13.02 16.22 7.10
C GLN A 112 12.72 15.63 8.50
N PRO A 113 13.21 16.18 9.61
CA PRO A 113 12.99 15.60 10.92
C PRO A 113 11.51 15.55 11.32
N GLN A 114 10.72 16.47 10.79
CA GLN A 114 9.30 16.62 11.11
C GLN A 114 8.40 15.74 10.26
N LEU A 115 8.85 15.35 9.06
CA LEU A 115 8.05 14.53 8.13
C LEU A 115 7.66 13.18 8.72
N ALA A 116 8.53 12.53 9.47
CA ALA A 116 8.27 11.24 10.11
C ALA A 116 7.16 11.32 11.16
N GLY A 117 7.09 12.43 11.90
CA GLY A 117 6.10 12.67 12.95
C GLY A 117 4.81 13.34 12.47
N LEU A 118 4.73 13.74 11.21
CA LEU A 118 3.57 14.45 10.67
C LEU A 118 2.31 13.59 10.73
N ARG A 119 1.30 14.07 11.44
CA ARG A 119 -0.03 13.46 11.44
C ARG A 119 -0.95 14.29 10.57
N TRP A 120 -1.59 13.63 9.62
CA TRP A 120 -2.56 14.26 8.73
C TRP A 120 -3.96 13.77 9.07
N LYS A 121 -4.90 14.70 9.18
CA LYS A 121 -6.32 14.40 9.29
C LYS A 121 -7.07 15.25 8.28
N GLN A 122 -7.75 14.60 7.35
CA GLN A 122 -8.68 15.29 6.47
C GLN A 122 -9.95 15.59 7.26
N VAL A 123 -10.33 16.86 7.32
CA VAL A 123 -11.59 17.32 7.88
C VAL A 123 -12.50 17.63 6.70
N GLY A 124 -13.60 16.88 6.60
CA GLY A 124 -14.64 17.08 5.59
C GLY A 124 -15.63 18.16 6.01
#